data_d787fb6c87b1106d74f85291f3ffb79b
#
_entry.id   d787fb6c87b1106d74f85291f3ffb79b
#
_cell.length_a   1.000
_cell.length_b   1.000
_cell.length_c   1.000
_cell.angle_alpha   90.00
_cell.angle_beta   90.00
_cell.angle_gamma   90.00
#
_symmetry.space_group_name_H-M   'P 1'
#
loop_
_entity.id
_entity.type
_entity.pdbx_description
1 polymer ?
#
loop_
_entity_poly.entity_id
_entity_poly.type
_entity_poly.pdbx_seq_one_letter_code
_entity_poly.pdbx_strand_id
1 'polypeptide(L)'
;MQVLCDTSFLMVLVSKPIKRVAKIESHLGRLDFLVPDIVEGELERLAQNAGPKRSRLAKTALELAKAKFKTVAVAPAKHVDDSIIEYAMAQKCAVATIDTNLRRRLIAN
;
A
#
# COMPACT_ATOMS: atom_id res chain seq x y z
N MET A 1 6.32 10.92 9.23
CA MET A 1 6.41 10.74 7.77
C MET A 1 5.21 9.98 7.25
N GLN A 2 4.51 10.54 6.29
CA GLN A 2 3.37 9.87 5.66
C GLN A 2 3.87 8.95 4.55
N VAL A 3 3.35 7.73 4.53
CA VAL A 3 3.73 6.70 3.55
C VAL A 3 2.48 6.12 2.92
N LEU A 4 2.35 6.30 1.61
CA LEU A 4 1.24 5.74 0.84
C LEU A 4 1.57 4.30 0.49
N CYS A 5 0.68 3.37 0.85
CA CYS A 5 0.90 1.94 0.64
C CYS A 5 0.19 1.45 -0.61
N ASP A 6 0.89 0.67 -1.44
CA ASP A 6 0.23 -0.02 -2.54
C ASP A 6 -0.20 -1.44 -2.10
N THR A 7 -0.93 -2.11 -2.97
CA THR A 7 -1.44 -3.45 -2.71
C THR A 7 -0.33 -4.45 -2.43
N SER A 8 0.73 -4.42 -3.23
CA SER A 8 1.84 -5.38 -3.10
C SER A 8 2.55 -5.26 -1.75
N PHE A 9 2.76 -4.03 -1.29
CA PHE A 9 3.38 -3.79 0.01
C PHE A 9 2.52 -4.35 1.15
N LEU A 10 1.22 -4.09 1.11
CA LEU A 10 0.31 -4.56 2.15
C LEU A 10 0.24 -6.08 2.22
N MET A 11 0.26 -6.74 1.06
CA MET A 11 0.28 -8.21 0.98
C MET A 11 1.55 -8.79 1.62
N VAL A 12 2.70 -8.17 1.36
CA VAL A 12 3.97 -8.61 1.96
C VAL A 12 4.00 -8.31 3.45
N LEU A 13 3.46 -7.18 3.86
CA LEU A 13 3.44 -6.78 5.26
C LEU A 13 2.71 -7.81 6.14
N VAL A 14 1.59 -8.36 5.66
CA VAL A 14 0.83 -9.37 6.41
C VAL A 14 1.42 -10.76 6.29
N SER A 15 2.23 -11.03 5.27
CA SER A 15 2.89 -12.33 5.11
C SER A 15 4.16 -12.45 5.96
N LYS A 16 4.78 -11.32 6.32
CA LYS A 16 5.98 -11.27 7.17
C LYS A 16 5.80 -10.18 8.21
N PRO A 17 5.70 -10.56 9.51
CA PRO A 17 5.22 -9.62 10.50
C PRO A 17 6.17 -8.45 10.79
N ILE A 18 5.58 -7.50 11.33
CA ILE A 18 5.89 -6.28 12.15
C ILE A 18 7.38 -5.93 12.39
N LYS A 19 8.30 -6.88 12.38
CA LYS A 19 9.74 -6.60 12.55
C LYS A 19 10.28 -5.66 11.48
N ARG A 20 9.74 -5.72 10.25
CA ARG A 20 10.18 -4.84 9.18
C ARG A 20 9.72 -3.40 9.37
N VAL A 21 8.50 -3.22 9.85
CA VAL A 21 7.98 -1.88 10.13
C VAL A 21 8.77 -1.23 11.25
N ALA A 22 9.00 -1.97 12.34
CA ALA A 22 9.80 -1.48 13.45
C ALA A 22 11.23 -1.12 13.02
N LYS A 23 11.83 -1.93 12.16
CA LYS A 23 13.17 -1.70 11.64
C LYS A 23 13.24 -0.46 10.76
N ILE A 24 12.24 -0.27 9.91
CA ILE A 24 12.14 0.93 9.07
C ILE A 24 11.94 2.17 9.94
N GLU A 25 11.08 2.10 10.94
CA GLU A 25 10.82 3.22 11.84
C GLU A 25 12.05 3.59 12.66
N SER A 26 12.90 2.62 12.99
CA SER A 26 14.14 2.92 13.71
C SER A 26 15.12 3.76 12.87
N HIS A 27 15.04 3.67 11.55
CA HIS A 27 15.90 4.44 10.64
C HIS A 27 15.28 5.75 10.17
N LEU A 28 13.97 5.77 9.95
CA LEU A 28 13.28 6.91 9.34
C LEU A 28 12.39 7.69 10.31
N GLY A 29 12.27 7.21 11.55
CA GLY A 29 11.34 7.76 12.53
C GLY A 29 9.94 7.18 12.35
N ARG A 30 8.96 7.79 13.01
CA ARG A 30 7.58 7.30 12.99
C ARG A 30 6.97 7.39 11.59
N LEU A 31 6.31 6.31 11.17
CA LEU A 31 5.63 6.23 9.90
C LEU A 31 4.11 6.25 10.09
N ASP A 32 3.45 7.10 9.32
CA ASP A 32 1.99 7.15 9.25
C ASP A 32 1.57 6.54 7.91
N PHE A 33 1.05 5.32 7.96
CA PHE A 33 0.65 4.59 6.76
C PHE A 33 -0.71 5.06 6.26
N LEU A 34 -0.75 5.39 4.98
CA LEU A 34 -1.98 5.78 4.28
C LEU A 34 -2.31 4.72 3.24
N VAL A 35 -3.57 4.33 3.17
CA VAL A 35 -4.03 3.33 2.20
C VAL A 35 -5.02 4.01 1.25
N PRO A 36 -4.70 4.07 -0.06
CA PRO A 36 -5.66 4.59 -1.03
C PRO A 36 -6.94 3.76 -1.05
N ASP A 37 -8.07 4.43 -1.20
CA ASP A 37 -9.36 3.76 -1.30
C ASP A 37 -9.41 2.75 -2.46
N ILE A 38 -8.74 3.05 -3.57
CA ILE A 38 -8.64 2.13 -4.71
C ILE A 38 -7.84 0.87 -4.37
N VAL A 39 -6.87 0.97 -3.46
CA VAL A 39 -6.10 -0.19 -2.98
C VAL A 39 -6.99 -1.08 -2.11
N GLU A 40 -7.82 -0.50 -1.27
CA GLU A 40 -8.81 -1.30 -0.51
C GLU A 40 -9.75 -2.05 -1.45
N GLY A 41 -10.23 -1.40 -2.50
CA GLY A 41 -11.05 -2.05 -3.52
C GLY A 41 -10.34 -3.20 -4.21
N GLU A 42 -9.06 -3.04 -4.52
CA GLU A 42 -8.25 -4.11 -5.11
C GLU A 42 -8.07 -5.28 -4.14
N LEU A 43 -7.83 -5.00 -2.86
CA LEU A 43 -7.74 -6.05 -1.84
C LEU A 43 -9.07 -6.80 -1.69
N GLU A 44 -10.19 -6.11 -1.75
CA GLU A 44 -11.51 -6.74 -1.72
C GLU A 44 -11.70 -7.70 -2.90
N ARG A 45 -11.30 -7.29 -4.10
CA ARG A 45 -11.38 -8.16 -5.28
C ARG A 45 -10.48 -9.38 -5.15
N LEU A 46 -9.26 -9.20 -4.66
CA LEU A 46 -8.33 -10.32 -4.44
C LEU A 46 -8.86 -11.28 -3.37
N ALA A 47 -9.48 -10.76 -2.32
CA ALA A 47 -10.06 -11.59 -1.27
C ALA A 47 -11.18 -12.50 -1.78
N GLN A 48 -11.91 -12.04 -2.80
CA GLN A 48 -13.03 -12.78 -3.36
C GLN A 48 -12.64 -13.70 -4.52
N ASN A 49 -11.68 -13.30 -5.34
CA ASN A 49 -11.43 -13.93 -6.65
C ASN A 49 -10.06 -14.57 -6.82
N ALA A 50 -9.10 -14.31 -5.94
CA ALA A 50 -7.77 -14.91 -6.03
C ALA A 50 -7.78 -16.35 -5.50
N GLY A 51 -6.69 -17.08 -5.74
CA GLY A 51 -6.52 -18.42 -5.18
C GLY A 51 -6.48 -18.42 -3.65
N PRO A 52 -6.64 -19.56 -2.98
CA PRO A 52 -6.84 -19.63 -1.53
C PRO A 52 -5.80 -18.89 -0.69
N LYS A 53 -4.53 -19.03 -1.03
CA LYS A 53 -3.44 -18.38 -0.28
C LYS A 53 -3.47 -16.87 -0.44
N ARG A 54 -3.61 -16.39 -1.67
CA ARG A 54 -3.64 -14.97 -1.98
C ARG A 54 -4.89 -14.28 -1.45
N SER A 55 -6.02 -14.96 -1.56
CA SER A 55 -7.29 -14.50 -1.01
C SER A 55 -7.21 -14.29 0.50
N ARG A 56 -6.59 -15.22 1.21
CA ARG A 56 -6.41 -15.11 2.65
C ARG A 56 -5.50 -13.94 3.04
N LEU A 57 -4.40 -13.78 2.33
CA LEU A 57 -3.49 -12.65 2.55
C LEU A 57 -4.17 -11.31 2.29
N ALA A 58 -4.93 -11.21 1.20
CA ALA A 58 -5.66 -10.00 0.86
C ALA A 58 -6.70 -9.64 1.93
N LYS A 59 -7.42 -10.63 2.44
CA LYS A 59 -8.38 -10.43 3.51
C LYS A 59 -7.71 -9.91 4.78
N THR A 60 -6.58 -10.50 5.16
CA THR A 60 -5.80 -10.07 6.33
C THR A 60 -5.27 -8.65 6.14
N ALA A 61 -4.75 -8.35 4.95
CA ALA A 61 -4.26 -7.01 4.63
C ALA A 61 -5.37 -5.95 4.70
N LEU A 62 -6.55 -6.29 4.21
CA LEU A 62 -7.70 -5.40 4.26
C LEU A 62 -8.14 -5.12 5.70
N GLU A 63 -8.18 -6.16 6.53
CA GLU A 63 -8.52 -6.03 7.94
C GLU A 63 -7.50 -5.13 8.67
N LEU A 64 -6.22 -5.32 8.42
CA LEU A 64 -5.16 -4.50 9.00
C LEU A 64 -5.30 -3.04 8.57
N ALA A 65 -5.52 -2.81 7.29
CA ALA A 65 -5.66 -1.46 6.75
C ALA A 65 -6.82 -0.72 7.40
N LYS A 66 -7.97 -1.37 7.51
CA LYS A 66 -9.16 -0.76 8.13
C LYS A 66 -9.01 -0.54 9.63
N ALA A 67 -8.29 -1.43 10.31
CA ALA A 67 -8.15 -1.35 11.76
C ALA A 67 -7.09 -0.34 12.21
N LYS A 68 -5.99 -0.21 11.49
CA LYS A 68 -4.81 0.52 11.97
C LYS A 68 -4.30 1.63 11.07
N PHE A 69 -4.64 1.62 9.78
CA PHE A 69 -4.14 2.60 8.83
C PHE A 69 -5.25 3.56 8.42
N LYS A 70 -4.85 4.73 7.96
CA LYS A 70 -5.79 5.74 7.49
C LYS A 70 -6.07 5.54 6.01
N THR A 71 -7.35 5.46 5.65
CA THR A 71 -7.76 5.43 4.25
C THR A 71 -7.81 6.84 3.69
N VAL A 72 -7.26 7.02 2.51
CA VAL A 72 -7.29 8.30 1.79
C VAL A 72 -7.95 8.13 0.43
N ALA A 73 -8.70 9.14 0.03
CA ALA A 73 -9.30 9.18 -1.29
C ALA A 73 -8.27 9.63 -2.31
N VAL A 74 -8.11 8.88 -3.38
CA VAL A 74 -7.22 9.27 -4.49
C VAL A 74 -8.02 9.42 -5.77
N ALA A 75 -7.59 10.33 -6.63
CA ALA A 75 -8.26 10.53 -7.91
C ALA A 75 -8.15 9.28 -8.76
N PRO A 76 -9.27 8.77 -9.33
CA PRO A 76 -9.22 7.60 -10.19
C PRO A 76 -8.42 7.89 -11.45
N ALA A 77 -7.63 6.90 -11.87
CA ALA A 77 -6.89 6.95 -13.12
C ALA A 77 -7.09 5.60 -13.83
N LYS A 78 -6.58 5.51 -15.05
CA LYS A 78 -6.72 4.29 -15.85
C LYS A 78 -6.13 3.07 -15.13
N HIS A 79 -5.02 3.27 -14.43
CA HIS A 79 -4.35 2.23 -13.66
C HIS A 79 -4.13 2.70 -12.21
N VAL A 80 -4.17 1.77 -11.27
CA VAL A 80 -3.95 2.05 -9.84
C VAL A 80 -2.61 2.74 -9.60
N ASP A 81 -1.56 2.30 -10.30
CA ASP A 81 -0.22 2.88 -10.18
C ASP A 81 -0.20 4.37 -10.55
N ASP A 82 -0.95 4.76 -11.56
CA ASP A 82 -1.04 6.17 -11.98
C ASP A 82 -1.67 7.03 -10.87
N SER A 83 -2.72 6.53 -10.24
CA SER A 83 -3.37 7.22 -9.13
C SER A 83 -2.43 7.38 -7.94
N ILE A 84 -1.65 6.35 -7.63
CA ILE A 84 -0.67 6.38 -6.55
C ILE A 84 0.42 7.43 -6.82
N ILE A 85 0.96 7.44 -8.03
CA ILE A 85 2.00 8.40 -8.42
C ILE A 85 1.48 9.84 -8.33
N GLU A 86 0.31 10.10 -8.88
CA GLU A 86 -0.30 11.44 -8.84
C GLU A 86 -0.52 11.92 -7.41
N TYR A 87 -1.06 11.06 -6.55
CA TYR A 87 -1.27 11.41 -5.15
C TYR A 87 0.05 11.68 -4.43
N ALA A 88 1.04 10.81 -4.62
CA ALA A 88 2.33 10.94 -3.97
C ALA A 88 3.03 12.23 -4.37
N MET A 89 2.97 12.61 -5.64
CA MET A 89 3.57 13.85 -6.14
C MET A 89 2.84 15.07 -5.60
N ALA A 90 1.51 15.06 -5.62
CA ALA A 90 0.70 16.19 -5.15
C ALA A 90 0.86 16.43 -3.65
N GLN A 91 0.91 15.37 -2.85
CA GLN A 91 1.00 15.44 -1.40
C GLN A 91 2.43 15.35 -0.87
N LYS A 92 3.40 15.15 -1.75
CA LYS A 92 4.82 14.99 -1.39
C LYS A 92 5.03 13.93 -0.32
N CYS A 93 4.34 12.79 -0.45
CA CYS A 93 4.51 11.67 0.48
C CYS A 93 5.32 10.54 -0.13
N ALA A 94 5.94 9.72 0.72
CA ALA A 94 6.64 8.53 0.30
C ALA A 94 5.65 7.44 -0.13
N VAL A 95 6.12 6.48 -0.91
CA VAL A 95 5.32 5.34 -1.35
C VAL A 95 6.04 4.05 -0.95
N ALA A 96 5.31 3.15 -0.28
CA ALA A 96 5.79 1.82 0.03
C ALA A 96 5.27 0.83 -1.01
N THR A 97 6.18 0.23 -1.76
CA THR A 97 5.86 -0.72 -2.82
C THR A 97 6.98 -1.72 -3.01
N ILE A 98 6.62 -2.94 -3.44
CA ILE A 98 7.57 -3.92 -3.93
C ILE A 98 7.48 -4.08 -5.45
N ASP A 99 6.58 -3.35 -6.10
CA ASP A 99 6.43 -3.38 -7.56
C ASP A 99 7.59 -2.61 -8.21
N THR A 100 8.39 -3.32 -8.99
CA THR A 100 9.58 -2.75 -9.62
C THR A 100 9.24 -1.66 -10.62
N ASN A 101 8.17 -1.82 -11.39
CA ASN A 101 7.76 -0.83 -12.38
C ASN A 101 7.27 0.46 -11.71
N LEU A 102 6.44 0.34 -10.69
CA LEU A 102 5.98 1.49 -9.93
C LEU A 102 7.15 2.22 -9.28
N ARG A 103 8.07 1.47 -8.69
CA ARG A 103 9.25 2.01 -8.05
C ARG A 103 10.12 2.81 -9.02
N ARG A 104 10.34 2.28 -10.22
CA ARG A 104 11.11 2.98 -11.26
C ARG A 104 10.44 4.28 -11.67
N ARG A 105 9.13 4.29 -11.84
CA ARG A 105 8.37 5.48 -12.20
C ARG A 105 8.44 6.55 -11.12
N LEU A 106 8.39 6.16 -9.85
CA LEU A 106 8.51 7.07 -8.72
C LEU A 106 9.89 7.72 -8.65
N ILE A 107 10.94 6.96 -8.92
CA ILE A 107 12.31 7.49 -8.95
C ILE A 107 12.51 8.46 -10.12
N ALA A 108 11.90 8.17 -11.27
CA ALA A 108 12.00 9.01 -12.47
C ALA A 108 11.28 10.36 -12.32
N ASN A 109 10.35 10.46 -11.43
CA ASN A 109 9.59 11.68 -11.15
C ASN A 109 10.03 12.29 -9.82
#